data_aefa1c8dbf0afed079c492243efada84
#
_entry.id   aefa1c8dbf0afed079c492243efada84
#
_cell.length_a   1.000
_cell.length_b   1.000
_cell.length_c   1.000
_cell.angle_alpha   90.00
_cell.angle_beta   90.00
_cell.angle_gamma   90.00
#
_symmetry.space_group_name_H-M   'P 1'
#
loop_
_entity.id
_entity.type
_entity.pdbx_description
1 polymer ?
#
loop_
_entity_poly.entity_id
_entity_poly.type
_entity_poly.pdbx_seq_one_letter_code
_entity_poly.pdbx_strand_id
1 'polypeptide(L)' 'MMLNSTKDILTLKGLQELLHIGKNTALRLVQSGEIEAFRVGKQWRVTKESVAKYLRRME' A
#
# COMPACT_ATOMS: atom_id res chain seq x y z
N MET A 1 0.27 -2.40 -21.89
CA MET A 1 0.32 -2.45 -21.14
C MET A 1 -0.07 -2.84 -20.45
N MET A 2 -0.15 -3.30 -20.26
CA MET A 2 -0.55 -3.43 -19.55
C MET A 2 -0.24 -3.75 -18.51
N LEU A 3 -0.51 -3.54 -18.08
CA LEU A 3 -0.34 -3.62 -16.80
C LEU A 3 -0.65 -4.94 -16.31
N ASN A 4 0.14 -5.60 -15.62
CA ASN A 4 -0.17 -6.79 -14.90
C ASN A 4 -0.58 -6.41 -13.54
N SER A 5 -1.65 -5.75 -13.52
CA SER A 5 -2.03 -5.01 -12.36
C SER A 5 -2.21 -5.81 -11.12
N THR A 6 -2.64 -7.05 -11.22
CA THR A 6 -2.87 -7.82 -10.00
C THR A 6 -1.59 -8.08 -9.23
N LYS A 7 -0.47 -8.18 -9.92
CA LYS A 7 0.78 -8.40 -9.23
C LYS A 7 1.36 -7.14 -8.63
N ASP A 8 0.89 -6.00 -9.13
CA ASP A 8 1.41 -4.73 -8.66
C ASP A 8 0.55 -4.13 -7.58
N ILE A 9 -0.55 -4.76 -7.24
CA ILE A 9 -1.47 -4.26 -6.24
C ILE A 9 -1.40 -5.13 -5.01
N LEU A 10 -1.25 -4.50 -3.86
CA LEU A 10 -1.16 -5.19 -2.59
C LEU A 10 -2.43 -4.97 -1.79
N THR A 11 -2.80 -5.99 -1.02
CA THR A 11 -3.83 -5.82 -0.02
C THR A 11 -3.22 -5.14 1.20
N LEU A 12 -4.07 -4.73 2.13
CA LEU A 12 -3.55 -4.17 3.37
C LEU A 12 -2.66 -5.17 4.08
N LYS A 13 -3.06 -6.44 4.08
CA LYS A 13 -2.24 -7.47 4.70
C LYS A 13 -0.91 -7.62 3.99
N GLY A 14 -0.90 -7.54 2.67
CA GLY A 14 0.35 -7.59 1.93
C GLY A 14 1.27 -6.44 2.27
N LEU A 15 0.69 -5.25 2.47
CA LEU A 15 1.46 -4.10 2.88
C LEU A 15 2.07 -4.32 4.26
N GLN A 16 1.29 -4.89 5.19
CA GLN A 16 1.80 -5.19 6.51
C GLN A 16 3.01 -6.11 6.46
N GLU A 17 2.91 -7.15 5.63
CA GLU A 17 3.98 -8.12 5.51
C GLU A 17 5.21 -7.52 4.85
N LEU A 18 4.98 -6.71 3.83
CA LEU A 18 6.09 -6.11 3.10
C LEU A 18 6.90 -5.17 3.98
N LEU A 19 6.23 -4.38 4.79
CA LEU A 19 6.88 -3.39 5.64
C LEU A 19 7.11 -3.88 7.06
N HIS A 20 6.65 -5.10 7.37
CA HIS A 20 6.78 -5.66 8.73
C HIS A 20 6.13 -4.75 9.77
N ILE A 21 4.94 -4.31 9.50
CA ILE A 21 4.21 -3.43 10.41
C ILE A 21 2.88 -4.08 10.78
N GLY A 22 2.30 -3.61 11.85
CA GLY A 22 1.01 -4.10 12.30
C GLY A 22 -0.12 -3.47 11.50
N LYS A 23 -1.33 -3.99 11.75
CA LYS A 23 -2.51 -3.54 11.03
C LYS A 23 -2.82 -2.07 11.30
N ASN A 24 -2.71 -1.66 12.57
CA ASN A 24 -3.03 -0.29 12.92
C ASN A 24 -2.10 0.70 12.25
N THR A 25 -0.82 0.34 12.18
CA THR A 25 0.15 1.20 11.51
C THR A 25 -0.14 1.28 10.03
N ALA A 26 -0.42 0.13 9.41
CA ALA A 26 -0.73 0.13 7.98
C ALA A 26 -1.96 0.95 7.68
N LEU A 27 -3.00 0.82 8.51
CA LEU A 27 -4.21 1.60 8.32
C LEU A 27 -3.93 3.09 8.43
N ARG A 28 -3.11 3.48 9.41
CA ARG A 28 -2.78 4.88 9.57
C ARG A 28 -2.09 5.44 8.32
N LEU A 29 -1.17 4.66 7.78
CA LEU A 29 -0.42 5.13 6.61
C LEU A 29 -1.32 5.36 5.40
N VAL A 30 -2.27 4.46 5.18
CA VAL A 30 -3.15 4.61 4.02
C VAL A 30 -4.24 5.64 4.28
N GLN A 31 -4.74 5.75 5.50
CA GLN A 31 -5.78 6.70 5.81
C GLN A 31 -5.27 8.13 5.83
N SER A 32 -4.02 8.31 6.24
CA SER A 32 -3.44 9.65 6.30
C SER A 32 -2.94 10.13 4.95
N GLY A 33 -2.83 9.23 3.98
CA GLY A 33 -2.32 9.60 2.68
C GLY A 33 -0.82 9.55 2.55
N GLU A 34 -0.11 9.08 3.58
CA GLU A 34 1.33 8.95 3.47
C GLU A 34 1.71 7.93 2.43
N ILE A 35 0.90 6.89 2.29
CA ILE A 35 1.03 5.95 1.19
C ILE A 35 -0.25 6.10 0.38
N GLU A 36 -0.12 6.43 -0.89
CA GLU A 36 -1.29 6.54 -1.74
C GLU A 36 -1.98 5.20 -1.83
N ALA A 37 -3.25 5.18 -1.58
CA ALA A 37 -4.02 3.96 -1.56
C ALA A 37 -5.43 4.24 -2.07
N PHE A 38 -6.13 3.18 -2.39
CA PHE A 38 -7.50 3.33 -2.84
C PHE A 38 -8.34 2.20 -2.23
N ARG A 39 -9.64 2.40 -2.24
CA ARG A 39 -10.55 1.40 -1.67
C ARG A 39 -11.26 0.67 -2.79
N VAL A 40 -11.29 -0.64 -2.63
CA VAL A 40 -12.05 -1.49 -3.53
C VAL A 40 -13.10 -2.14 -2.66
N GLY A 41 -14.34 -1.70 -2.81
CA GLY A 41 -15.36 -2.12 -1.88
C GLY A 41 -15.02 -1.61 -0.50
N LYS A 42 -14.86 -2.50 0.44
CA LYS A 42 -14.55 -2.12 1.81
C LYS A 42 -13.10 -2.37 2.17
N GLN A 43 -12.28 -2.69 1.18
CA GLN A 43 -10.91 -3.06 1.45
C GLN A 43 -9.94 -2.08 0.84
N TRP A 44 -8.85 -1.88 1.54
CA TRP A 44 -7.78 -1.01 1.04
C TRP A 44 -6.88 -1.77 0.09
N ARG A 45 -6.38 -1.05 -0.91
CA ARG A 45 -5.41 -1.58 -1.86
C ARG A 45 -4.34 -0.53 -2.07
N VAL A 46 -3.10 -0.96 -2.22
CA VAL A 46 -2.00 -0.05 -2.54
C VAL A 46 -1.21 -0.65 -3.68
N THR A 47 -0.57 0.19 -4.47
CA THR A 47 0.29 -0.31 -5.53
C THR A 47 1.71 -0.41 -5.00
N LYS A 48 2.50 -1.28 -5.60
CA LYS A 48 3.90 -1.37 -5.23
C LYS A 48 4.63 -0.07 -5.51
N GLU A 49 4.19 0.64 -6.53
CA GLU A 49 4.78 1.92 -6.85
C GLU A 49 4.56 2.93 -5.73
N SER A 50 3.37 2.94 -5.17
CA SER A 50 3.07 3.83 -4.05
C SER A 50 3.96 3.54 -2.86
N VAL A 51 4.18 2.25 -2.59
CA VAL A 51 5.05 1.85 -1.49
C VAL A 51 6.48 2.30 -1.77
N ALA A 52 6.93 2.12 -3.01
CA ALA A 52 8.29 2.53 -3.37
C ALA A 52 8.48 4.03 -3.18
N LYS A 53 7.47 4.82 -3.56
CA LYS A 53 7.54 6.27 -3.38
C LYS A 53 7.62 6.63 -1.90
N TYR A 54 6.83 5.96 -1.09
CA TYR A 54 6.82 6.19 0.34
C TYR A 54 8.21 5.91 0.93
N LEU A 55 8.79 4.79 0.53
CA LEU A 55 10.11 4.43 1.06
C LEU A 55 11.20 5.39 0.62
N ARG A 56 11.10 5.89 -0.61
CA ARG A 56 12.09 6.86 -1.06
C ARG A 56 12.03 8.16 -0.28
N ARG A 57 10.82 8.54 0.16
CA ARG A 57 10.68 9.76 0.95
C ARG A 57 11.33 9.65 2.31
N MET A 58 11.54 8.43 2.77
CA MET A 58 12.12 8.21 4.09
C MET A 58 13.64 8.21 4.07
N GLU A 59 14.24 8.28 2.92
CA GLU A 59 15.69 8.27 2.83
C GLU A 59 16.30 9.66 3.09
#